data_c401a813eeeae74430348202c3a05ae5
#
_entry.id   c401a813eeeae74430348202c3a05ae5
#
_cell.length_a   1.000
_cell.length_b   1.000
_cell.length_c   1.000
_cell.angle_alpha   90.00
_cell.angle_beta   90.00
_cell.angle_gamma   90.00
#
_symmetry.space_group_name_H-M   'P 1'
#
loop_
_entity.id
_entity.type
_entity.pdbx_description
1 polymer ?
#
loop_
_entity_poly.entity_id
_entity_poly.type
_entity_poly.pdbx_seq_one_letter_code
_entity_poly.pdbx_strand_id
1 'polypeptide(L)'
;MLNTLFIGCAGAGSNVVEELKNKIEYNFVKYLTIDTSDANVKKDIPFRHIKKDTSDGSALAGSGGIRGKNYSDVQKGCIDFINDEKLHTFDGVIYLVFSSNGGSGNVIASVILKELLTKNIPVACLIVHDTTSKQYALEAKACIESIYNIAVNSNK
;
A
#
# COMPACT_ATOMS: atom_id res chain seq x y z
N MET A 1 -18.70 16.79 -5.49
CA MET A 1 -17.24 16.65 -5.38
C MET A 1 -16.89 15.20 -5.10
N LEU A 2 -15.91 14.67 -5.81
CA LEU A 2 -15.51 13.27 -5.67
C LEU A 2 -14.69 13.08 -4.40
N ASN A 3 -15.09 12.17 -3.54
CA ASN A 3 -14.29 11.80 -2.37
C ASN A 3 -13.00 11.14 -2.80
N THR A 4 -11.92 11.45 -2.13
CA THR A 4 -10.58 10.94 -2.43
C THR A 4 -9.93 10.42 -1.15
N LEU A 5 -9.34 9.24 -1.24
CA LEU A 5 -8.59 8.62 -0.15
C LEU A 5 -7.18 8.28 -0.63
N PHE A 6 -6.18 8.77 0.08
CA PHE A 6 -4.79 8.38 -0.14
C PHE A 6 -4.37 7.38 0.94
N ILE A 7 -3.85 6.24 0.53
CA ILE A 7 -3.33 5.20 1.42
C ILE A 7 -1.83 5.07 1.19
N GLY A 8 -1.03 5.47 2.18
CA GLY A 8 0.42 5.27 2.16
C GLY A 8 0.78 3.86 2.59
N CYS A 9 1.40 3.10 1.70
CA CYS A 9 1.81 1.73 1.96
C CYS A 9 3.30 1.69 2.27
N ALA A 10 3.65 1.30 3.47
CA ALA A 10 5.00 1.27 4.04
C ALA A 10 5.64 2.67 4.16
N GLY A 11 6.94 2.73 4.43
CA GLY A 11 7.62 3.97 4.80
C GLY A 11 7.61 5.04 3.72
N ALA A 12 7.97 4.69 2.49
CA ALA A 12 8.02 5.65 1.39
C ALA A 12 6.62 6.20 1.06
N GLY A 13 5.62 5.33 0.98
CA GLY A 13 4.24 5.73 0.76
C GLY A 13 3.70 6.61 1.88
N SER A 14 4.02 6.28 3.11
CA SER A 14 3.60 7.07 4.29
C SER A 14 4.22 8.48 4.29
N ASN A 15 5.48 8.60 3.88
CA ASN A 15 6.14 9.90 3.75
C ASN A 15 5.46 10.78 2.70
N VAL A 16 5.10 10.21 1.55
CA VAL A 16 4.42 10.96 0.49
C VAL A 16 3.02 11.39 0.96
N VAL A 17 2.30 10.51 1.63
CA VAL A 17 0.95 10.82 2.15
C VAL A 17 1.02 11.94 3.18
N GLU A 18 2.03 11.94 4.06
CA GLU A 18 2.24 13.03 5.02
C GLU A 18 2.45 14.37 4.30
N GLU A 19 3.30 14.39 3.27
CA GLU A 19 3.53 15.59 2.48
C GLU A 19 2.26 16.06 1.76
N LEU A 20 1.49 15.14 1.22
CA LEU A 20 0.22 15.48 0.59
C LEU A 20 -0.75 16.11 1.59
N LYS A 21 -0.86 15.52 2.78
CA LYS A 21 -1.75 16.03 3.85
C LYS A 21 -1.34 17.45 4.26
N ASN A 22 -0.05 17.74 4.34
CA ASN A 22 0.43 19.06 4.70
C ASN A 22 0.13 20.13 3.64
N LYS A 23 -0.11 19.71 2.41
CA LYS A 23 -0.36 20.62 1.28
C LYS A 23 -1.81 20.65 0.82
N ILE A 24 -2.55 19.59 1.06
CA ILE A 24 -3.92 19.42 0.57
C ILE A 24 -4.83 19.08 1.75
N GLU A 25 -5.57 20.06 2.24
CA GLU A 25 -6.53 19.87 3.32
C GLU A 25 -7.94 20.29 2.86
N TYR A 26 -8.64 19.33 2.27
CA TYR A 26 -10.04 19.50 1.91
C TYR A 26 -10.91 18.45 2.61
N ASN A 27 -12.14 18.77 2.93
CA ASN A 27 -13.05 17.86 3.63
C ASN A 27 -13.30 16.55 2.88
N PHE A 28 -13.17 16.55 1.56
CA PHE A 28 -13.40 15.40 0.70
C PHE A 28 -12.13 14.56 0.49
N VAL A 29 -11.00 14.94 1.09
CA VAL A 29 -9.73 14.20 0.98
C VAL A 29 -9.39 13.60 2.33
N LYS A 30 -9.16 12.30 2.36
CA LYS A 30 -8.76 11.55 3.55
C LYS A 30 -7.43 10.85 3.33
N TYR A 31 -6.77 10.53 4.44
CA TYR A 31 -5.42 9.95 4.44
C TYR A 31 -5.36 8.79 5.43
N LEU A 32 -4.79 7.67 5.01
CA LEU A 32 -4.51 6.51 5.84
C LEU A 32 -3.09 6.01 5.56
N THR A 33 -2.50 5.32 6.52
CA THR A 33 -1.21 4.64 6.34
C THR A 33 -1.30 3.21 6.85
N ILE A 34 -0.53 2.31 6.23
CA ILE A 34 -0.48 0.90 6.57
C ILE A 34 0.94 0.36 6.36
N ASP A 35 1.46 -0.39 7.32
CA ASP A 35 2.82 -0.93 7.26
C ASP A 35 2.96 -2.18 8.13
N THR A 36 4.00 -2.95 7.86
CA THR A 36 4.46 -4.06 8.71
C THR A 36 5.39 -3.60 9.83
N SER A 37 5.79 -2.34 9.83
CA SER A 37 6.62 -1.70 10.85
C SER A 37 5.91 -0.49 11.41
N ASP A 38 6.06 -0.23 12.70
CA ASP A 38 5.53 0.96 13.35
C ASP A 38 6.54 2.14 13.38
N ALA A 39 7.70 1.96 12.74
CA ALA A 39 8.76 2.97 12.73
C ALA A 39 8.37 4.25 11.98
N ASN A 40 7.42 4.18 11.06
CA ASN A 40 7.02 5.29 10.19
C ASN A 40 5.61 5.81 10.49
N VAL A 41 5.12 5.63 11.71
CA VAL A 41 3.82 6.18 12.12
C VAL A 41 3.86 7.70 12.02
N LYS A 42 2.86 8.28 11.36
CA LYS A 42 2.76 9.73 11.16
C LYS A 42 1.76 10.33 12.13
N LYS A 43 2.12 11.49 12.67
CA LYS A 43 1.21 12.26 13.51
C LYS A 43 -0.02 12.68 12.70
N ASP A 44 -1.17 12.57 13.31
CA ASP A 44 -2.46 13.00 12.74
C ASP A 44 -2.92 12.23 11.48
N ILE A 45 -2.27 11.09 11.17
CA ILE A 45 -2.73 10.19 10.11
C ILE A 45 -3.00 8.81 10.73
N PRO A 46 -4.21 8.27 10.60
CA PRO A 46 -4.50 6.92 11.10
C PRO A 46 -3.57 5.89 10.49
N PHE A 47 -3.06 5.01 11.33
CA PHE A 47 -2.08 4.00 10.95
C PHE A 47 -2.59 2.60 11.29
N ARG A 48 -2.40 1.67 10.34
CA ARG A 48 -2.63 0.23 10.57
C ARG A 48 -1.31 -0.51 10.57
N HIS A 49 -1.03 -1.21 11.67
CA HIS A 49 0.11 -2.11 11.76
C HIS A 49 -0.31 -3.53 11.35
N ILE A 50 0.38 -4.10 10.38
CA ILE A 50 0.23 -5.50 9.99
C ILE A 50 1.25 -6.31 10.77
N LYS A 51 0.77 -7.12 11.72
CA LYS A 51 1.63 -8.01 12.51
C LYS A 51 2.03 -9.22 11.68
N LYS A 52 3.33 -9.53 11.69
CA LYS A 52 3.88 -10.74 11.10
C LYS A 52 4.26 -11.72 12.19
N ASP A 53 3.99 -13.00 11.97
CA ASP A 53 4.50 -14.04 12.85
C ASP A 53 5.99 -14.27 12.56
N THR A 54 6.84 -13.90 13.52
CA THR A 54 8.28 -14.07 13.45
C THR A 54 8.79 -15.17 14.38
N SER A 55 7.91 -15.99 14.93
CA SER A 55 8.24 -17.04 15.89
C SER A 55 9.19 -18.12 15.32
N ASP A 56 9.24 -18.26 14.00
CA ASP A 56 10.11 -19.20 13.28
C ASP A 56 11.48 -18.61 12.91
N GLY A 57 11.79 -17.40 13.39
CA GLY A 57 13.02 -16.71 13.02
C GLY A 57 12.98 -16.04 11.65
N SER A 58 11.81 -15.99 11.00
CA SER A 58 11.66 -15.28 9.74
C SER A 58 11.83 -13.76 9.95
N ALA A 59 11.92 -13.04 8.83
CA ALA A 59 12.34 -11.66 8.81
C ALA A 59 11.65 -10.73 9.82
N LEU A 60 12.42 -9.84 10.39
CA LEU A 60 11.97 -8.77 11.28
C LEU A 60 11.02 -7.81 10.58
N ALA A 61 10.35 -6.97 11.36
CA ALA A 61 9.49 -5.90 10.84
C ALA A 61 10.28 -5.01 9.87
N GLY A 62 9.62 -4.59 8.78
CA GLY A 62 10.22 -3.69 7.79
C GLY A 62 10.63 -4.37 6.49
N SER A 63 11.54 -3.72 5.78
CA SER A 63 11.89 -4.06 4.41
C SER A 63 12.41 -5.49 4.23
N GLY A 64 12.13 -6.08 3.07
CA GLY A 64 12.65 -7.37 2.65
C GLY A 64 12.01 -8.57 3.35
N GLY A 65 11.08 -8.35 4.25
CA GLY A 65 10.57 -9.36 5.15
C GLY A 65 9.32 -10.12 4.70
N ILE A 66 8.78 -9.84 3.53
CA ILE A 66 7.53 -10.48 3.12
C ILE A 66 7.82 -11.62 2.15
N ARG A 67 7.91 -12.82 2.67
CA ARG A 67 8.10 -14.04 1.89
C ARG A 67 7.37 -15.21 2.55
N GLY A 68 6.86 -16.13 1.73
CA GLY A 68 6.29 -17.38 2.21
C GLY A 68 5.20 -17.18 3.26
N LYS A 69 5.47 -17.65 4.48
CA LYS A 69 4.53 -17.60 5.60
C LYS A 69 4.08 -16.18 5.95
N ASN A 70 4.99 -15.19 5.84
CA ASN A 70 4.65 -13.80 6.14
C ASN A 70 3.68 -13.19 5.12
N TYR A 71 3.62 -13.73 3.89
CA TYR A 71 2.69 -13.24 2.88
C TYR A 71 1.23 -13.45 3.31
N SER A 72 0.91 -14.59 3.91
CA SER A 72 -0.47 -14.85 4.38
C SER A 72 -0.86 -13.92 5.52
N ASP A 73 0.06 -13.56 6.40
CA ASP A 73 -0.19 -12.59 7.47
C ASP A 73 -0.45 -11.19 6.89
N VAL A 74 0.34 -10.80 5.89
CA VAL A 74 0.14 -9.51 5.22
C VAL A 74 -1.19 -9.50 4.47
N GLN A 75 -1.53 -10.56 3.77
CA GLN A 75 -2.79 -10.67 3.06
C GLN A 75 -3.97 -10.55 4.03
N LYS A 76 -3.93 -11.27 5.13
CA LYS A 76 -4.97 -11.19 6.16
C LYS A 76 -5.07 -9.78 6.75
N GLY A 77 -3.95 -9.17 7.09
CA GLY A 77 -3.91 -7.81 7.64
C GLY A 77 -4.48 -6.77 6.66
N CYS A 78 -4.20 -6.91 5.37
CA CYS A 78 -4.76 -6.03 4.35
C CYS A 78 -6.28 -6.22 4.20
N ILE A 79 -6.77 -7.45 4.24
CA ILE A 79 -8.20 -7.72 4.17
C ILE A 79 -8.92 -7.16 5.40
N ASP A 80 -8.35 -7.36 6.60
CA ASP A 80 -8.90 -6.79 7.82
C ASP A 80 -8.95 -5.26 7.76
N PHE A 81 -7.89 -4.64 7.23
CA PHE A 81 -7.82 -3.19 7.02
C PHE A 81 -8.92 -2.70 6.07
N ILE A 82 -9.13 -3.37 4.94
CA ILE A 82 -10.17 -3.03 3.98
C ILE A 82 -11.55 -3.12 4.64
N ASN A 83 -11.79 -4.15 5.42
CA ASN A 83 -13.07 -4.35 6.10
C ASN A 83 -13.29 -3.32 7.22
N ASP A 84 -12.29 -3.10 8.06
CA ASP A 84 -12.40 -2.17 9.20
C ASP A 84 -12.58 -0.73 8.74
N GLU A 85 -11.89 -0.32 7.67
CA GLU A 85 -12.00 1.01 7.10
C GLU A 85 -13.15 1.13 6.08
N LYS A 86 -13.87 0.04 5.85
CA LYS A 86 -15.03 -0.02 4.94
C LYS A 86 -14.67 0.44 3.53
N LEU A 87 -13.49 0.08 3.05
CA LEU A 87 -12.99 0.52 1.74
C LEU A 87 -13.81 -0.06 0.58
N HIS A 88 -14.43 -1.22 0.77
CA HIS A 88 -15.26 -1.88 -0.24
C HIS A 88 -16.58 -1.13 -0.52
N THR A 89 -16.93 -0.17 0.32
CA THR A 89 -18.11 0.69 0.13
C THR A 89 -17.72 2.16 -0.06
N PHE A 90 -16.44 2.43 -0.28
CA PHE A 90 -15.96 3.79 -0.45
C PHE A 90 -16.53 4.42 -1.73
N ASP A 91 -17.14 5.57 -1.60
CA ASP A 91 -17.72 6.30 -2.71
C ASP A 91 -16.75 7.40 -3.16
N GLY A 92 -15.91 7.06 -4.11
CA GLY A 92 -14.86 7.94 -4.61
C GLY A 92 -13.71 7.18 -5.23
N VAL A 93 -12.53 7.79 -5.26
CA VAL A 93 -11.30 7.18 -5.78
C VAL A 93 -10.31 6.96 -4.65
N ILE A 94 -9.70 5.78 -4.62
CA ILE A 94 -8.62 5.42 -3.69
C ILE A 94 -7.30 5.45 -4.43
N TYR A 95 -6.32 6.17 -3.89
CA TYR A 95 -4.94 6.19 -4.38
C TYR A 95 -4.05 5.39 -3.44
N LEU A 96 -3.41 4.36 -3.96
CA LEU A 96 -2.39 3.59 -3.25
C LEU A 96 -1.03 4.20 -3.55
N VAL A 97 -0.32 4.64 -2.51
CA VAL A 97 0.97 5.34 -2.64
C VAL A 97 2.06 4.45 -2.07
N PHE A 98 3.05 4.09 -2.87
CA PHE A 98 4.10 3.17 -2.46
C PHE A 98 5.35 3.30 -3.33
N SER A 99 6.45 2.69 -2.87
CA SER A 99 7.68 2.60 -3.64
C SER A 99 7.76 1.28 -4.39
N SER A 100 8.30 1.33 -5.60
CA SER A 100 8.62 0.12 -6.38
C SER A 100 9.86 -0.59 -5.87
N ASN A 101 10.66 0.07 -5.04
CA ASN A 101 11.97 -0.42 -4.62
C ASN A 101 11.92 -0.95 -3.18
N GLY A 102 12.28 -2.22 -3.03
CA GLY A 102 12.41 -2.89 -1.74
C GLY A 102 11.12 -3.00 -0.93
N GLY A 103 11.23 -3.49 0.25
CA GLY A 103 10.25 -3.40 1.29
C GLY A 103 8.89 -4.06 1.08
N SER A 104 8.00 -3.71 1.97
CA SER A 104 6.65 -4.28 2.05
C SER A 104 5.61 -3.47 1.26
N GLY A 105 5.94 -2.25 0.83
CA GLY A 105 4.96 -1.34 0.25
C GLY A 105 4.29 -1.86 -1.01
N ASN A 106 5.06 -2.41 -1.95
CA ASN A 106 4.53 -2.95 -3.19
C ASN A 106 3.67 -4.21 -2.96
N VAL A 107 4.00 -5.03 -1.96
CA VAL A 107 3.23 -6.22 -1.63
C VAL A 107 1.89 -5.83 -1.00
N ILE A 108 1.92 -4.92 -0.03
CA ILE A 108 0.71 -4.40 0.61
C ILE A 108 -0.21 -3.76 -0.45
N ALA A 109 0.35 -2.89 -1.28
CA ALA A 109 -0.40 -2.21 -2.32
C ALA A 109 -1.00 -3.19 -3.33
N SER A 110 -0.26 -4.22 -3.72
CA SER A 110 -0.74 -5.24 -4.67
C SER A 110 -1.94 -6.01 -4.10
N VAL A 111 -1.89 -6.38 -2.83
CA VAL A 111 -2.99 -7.10 -2.16
C VAL A 111 -4.24 -6.21 -2.10
N ILE A 112 -4.07 -4.97 -1.66
CA ILE A 112 -5.19 -4.03 -1.54
C ILE A 112 -5.79 -3.73 -2.92
N LEU A 113 -4.94 -3.48 -3.93
CA LEU A 113 -5.37 -3.23 -5.30
C LEU A 113 -6.26 -4.35 -5.83
N LYS A 114 -5.78 -5.59 -5.70
CA LYS A 114 -6.53 -6.76 -6.17
C LYS A 114 -7.90 -6.87 -5.49
N GLU A 115 -7.94 -6.75 -4.18
CA GLU A 115 -9.20 -6.85 -3.43
C GLU A 115 -10.19 -5.74 -3.79
N LEU A 116 -9.72 -4.50 -3.94
CA LEU A 116 -10.60 -3.38 -4.29
C LEU A 116 -11.11 -3.49 -5.73
N LEU A 117 -10.28 -3.91 -6.66
CA LEU A 117 -10.69 -4.09 -8.06
C LEU A 117 -11.72 -5.21 -8.21
N THR A 118 -11.62 -6.30 -7.46
CA THR A 118 -12.63 -7.36 -7.49
C THR A 118 -14.01 -6.87 -6.99
N LYS A 119 -14.03 -5.77 -6.25
CA LYS A 119 -15.26 -5.14 -5.74
C LYS A 119 -15.67 -3.91 -6.54
N ASN A 120 -15.04 -3.69 -7.69
CA ASN A 120 -15.31 -2.56 -8.60
C ASN A 120 -15.13 -1.18 -7.95
N ILE A 121 -14.21 -1.06 -7.01
CA ILE A 121 -13.84 0.21 -6.41
C ILE A 121 -12.81 0.91 -7.31
N PRO A 122 -13.01 2.17 -7.70
CA PRO A 122 -12.01 2.92 -8.46
C PRO A 122 -10.73 3.10 -7.66
N VAL A 123 -9.62 2.57 -8.19
CA VAL A 123 -8.29 2.62 -7.54
C VAL A 123 -7.25 3.08 -8.55
N ALA A 124 -6.36 3.95 -8.11
CA ALA A 124 -5.16 4.34 -8.85
C ALA A 124 -3.92 4.10 -7.98
N CYS A 125 -2.77 3.89 -8.62
CA CYS A 125 -1.50 3.70 -7.93
C CYS A 125 -0.58 4.88 -8.23
N LEU A 126 -0.03 5.49 -7.18
CA LEU A 126 1.05 6.47 -7.26
C LEU A 126 2.33 5.74 -6.82
N ILE A 127 3.19 5.45 -7.79
CA ILE A 127 4.36 4.63 -7.56
C ILE A 127 5.62 5.50 -7.60
N VAL A 128 6.35 5.52 -6.49
CA VAL A 128 7.63 6.22 -6.40
C VAL A 128 8.74 5.28 -6.89
N HIS A 129 9.57 5.75 -7.81
CA HIS A 129 10.68 4.98 -8.37
C HIS A 129 12.00 5.63 -8.02
N ASP A 130 12.99 4.77 -7.73
CA ASP A 130 14.39 5.14 -7.76
C ASP A 130 15.05 4.39 -8.93
N THR A 131 15.63 5.12 -9.86
CA THR A 131 16.29 4.55 -11.02
C THR A 131 17.79 4.89 -11.06
N THR A 132 18.36 5.26 -9.91
CA THR A 132 19.79 5.62 -9.81
C THR A 132 20.72 4.43 -10.02
N SER A 133 20.23 3.19 -9.87
CA SER A 133 20.99 1.99 -10.18
C SER A 133 20.24 1.10 -11.15
N LYS A 134 20.99 0.23 -11.85
CA LYS A 134 20.38 -0.75 -12.75
C LYS A 134 19.43 -1.70 -12.00
N GLN A 135 19.80 -2.12 -10.79
CA GLN A 135 18.97 -2.99 -9.98
C GLN A 135 17.65 -2.31 -9.63
N TYR A 136 17.67 -1.05 -9.20
CA TYR A 136 16.45 -0.32 -8.88
C TYR A 136 15.56 -0.11 -10.10
N ALA A 137 16.16 0.16 -11.25
CA ALA A 137 15.40 0.29 -12.51
C ALA A 137 14.71 -1.03 -12.89
N LEU A 138 15.37 -2.18 -12.70
CA LEU A 138 14.78 -3.49 -12.95
C LEU A 138 13.66 -3.82 -11.96
N GLU A 139 13.83 -3.48 -10.69
CA GLU A 139 12.78 -3.62 -9.67
C GLU A 139 11.57 -2.76 -9.99
N ALA A 140 11.79 -1.52 -10.43
CA ALA A 140 10.72 -0.63 -10.85
C ALA A 140 9.92 -1.21 -12.02
N LYS A 141 10.62 -1.72 -13.04
CA LYS A 141 10.00 -2.36 -14.19
C LYS A 141 9.15 -3.56 -13.76
N ALA A 142 9.70 -4.46 -12.94
CA ALA A 142 9.01 -5.64 -12.46
C ALA A 142 7.75 -5.26 -11.64
N CYS A 143 7.85 -4.23 -10.82
CA CYS A 143 6.72 -3.73 -10.03
C CYS A 143 5.60 -3.21 -10.94
N ILE A 144 5.94 -2.37 -11.93
CA ILE A 144 4.95 -1.83 -12.87
C ILE A 144 4.26 -2.93 -13.66
N GLU A 145 5.02 -3.90 -14.15
CA GLU A 145 4.46 -5.05 -14.88
C GLU A 145 3.51 -5.87 -14.00
N SER A 146 3.87 -6.10 -12.74
CA SER A 146 3.03 -6.82 -11.78
C SER A 146 1.72 -6.07 -11.51
N ILE A 147 1.78 -4.77 -11.25
CA ILE A 147 0.61 -3.93 -11.01
C ILE A 147 -0.29 -3.89 -12.25
N TYR A 148 0.30 -3.73 -13.44
CA TYR A 148 -0.44 -3.76 -14.68
C TYR A 148 -1.19 -5.08 -14.87
N ASN A 149 -0.52 -6.21 -14.62
CA ASN A 149 -1.14 -7.52 -14.75
C ASN A 149 -2.31 -7.71 -13.78
N ILE A 150 -2.19 -7.22 -12.55
CA ILE A 150 -3.30 -7.24 -11.58
C ILE A 150 -4.48 -6.43 -12.13
N ALA A 151 -4.23 -5.21 -12.61
CA ALA A 151 -5.27 -4.35 -13.13
C ALA A 151 -6.00 -4.96 -14.34
N VAL A 152 -5.26 -5.53 -15.29
CA VAL A 152 -5.83 -6.14 -16.49
C VAL A 152 -6.65 -7.39 -16.13
N ASN A 153 -6.12 -8.26 -15.28
CA ASN A 153 -6.78 -9.52 -14.93
C ASN A 153 -8.01 -9.33 -14.04
N SER A 154 -8.04 -8.28 -13.25
CA SER A 154 -9.17 -8.01 -12.35
C SER A 154 -10.39 -7.41 -13.08
N ASN A 155 -10.21 -6.93 -14.30
CA ASN A 155 -11.29 -6.35 -15.10
C ASN A 155 -11.98 -7.38 -16.02
N LYS A 156 -11.66 -8.64 -15.87
CA LYS A 156 -12.25 -9.73 -16.66
C LYS A 156 -13.45 -10.36 -15.99
#